data_ed52b4236b40ead3472c8f3c9c33c582
#
_entry.id   ed52b4236b40ead3472c8f3c9c33c582
#
_cell.length_a   1.000
_cell.length_b   1.000
_cell.length_c   1.000
_cell.angle_alpha   90.00
_cell.angle_beta   90.00
_cell.angle_gamma   90.00
#
_symmetry.space_group_name_H-M   'P 1'
#
loop_
_entity.id
_entity.type
_entity.pdbx_description
1 polymer ?
#
loop_
_entity_poly.entity_id
_entity_poly.type
_entity_poly.pdbx_seq_one_letter_code
_entity_poly.pdbx_strand_id
1 'polypeptide(L)'
;MRRVLAAVVGICALSAPAEAVAAPHDCAAVDRARDQIRGLSRENGVAVRQTAIARNRAIAGLLRTAAGDTSDLAVRDRALDAAAAAQNYANVMAAATSVDGVLAPPGEDMARAVNTMAALEAVCPMPEGSS
;
A
#
# COMPACT_ATOMS: atom_id res chain seq x y z
N MET A 1 -30.80 -42.91 -24.16
CA MET A 1 -30.46 -42.41 -24.42
C MET A 1 -30.26 -41.25 -24.40
N ARG A 2 -30.26 -40.91 -24.21
CA ARG A 2 -30.24 -39.98 -24.23
C ARG A 2 -29.85 -39.29 -23.37
N ARG A 3 -29.58 -39.20 -22.69
CA ARG A 3 -29.27 -38.62 -21.83
C ARG A 3 -28.25 -37.97 -21.85
N VAL A 4 -27.77 -37.85 -21.89
CA VAL A 4 -26.69 -37.48 -21.90
C VAL A 4 -26.40 -36.32 -22.09
N LEU A 5 -26.71 -35.83 -22.61
CA LEU A 5 -26.42 -34.73 -22.81
C LEU A 5 -26.25 -33.89 -21.96
N ALA A 6 -26.78 -33.97 -21.36
CA ALA A 6 -26.78 -33.19 -20.43
C ALA A 6 -25.63 -32.76 -20.14
N ALA A 7 -25.09 -33.36 -19.94
CA ALA A 7 -23.98 -33.03 -19.49
C ALA A 7 -23.47 -31.93 -19.90
N VAL A 8 -23.43 -31.77 -20.59
CA VAL A 8 -22.80 -30.83 -20.94
C VAL A 8 -22.93 -29.79 -20.47
N VAL A 9 -23.64 -29.51 -20.29
CA VAL A 9 -23.84 -28.52 -19.90
C VAL A 9 -23.23 -28.08 -19.00
N GLY A 10 -23.21 -28.64 -18.39
CA GLY A 10 -22.73 -28.12 -17.35
C GLY A 10 -21.70 -27.41 -17.66
N ILE A 11 -21.27 -27.53 -18.23
CA ILE A 11 -20.26 -26.98 -18.47
C ILE A 11 -20.22 -25.79 -18.50
N CYS A 12 -20.84 -25.43 -18.90
CA CYS A 12 -20.74 -24.28 -19.01
C CYS A 12 -20.67 -23.68 -18.02
N ALA A 13 -21.09 -24.05 -17.44
CA ALA A 13 -21.08 -23.39 -16.45
C ALA A 13 -19.92 -23.21 -16.08
N LEU A 14 -19.52 -23.50 -16.37
CA LEU A 14 -18.57 -23.19 -15.92
C LEU A 14 -17.96 -22.29 -16.21
N SER A 15 -18.15 -22.21 -16.61
CA SER A 15 -17.53 -21.41 -16.76
C SER A 15 -17.59 -20.39 -16.43
N ALA A 16 -17.96 -20.18 -16.21
CA ALA A 16 -17.99 -19.23 -15.92
C ALA A 16 -17.61 -18.79 -15.24
N PRO A 17 -17.31 -18.72 -15.08
CA PRO A 17 -16.91 -18.23 -14.54
C PRO A 17 -16.40 -17.84 -13.91
N ALA A 18 -16.44 -17.97 -13.82
CA ALA A 18 -15.91 -17.77 -13.10
C ALA A 18 -15.32 -16.82 -13.07
N GLU A 19 -15.41 -16.30 -13.52
CA GLU A 19 -14.98 -15.37 -13.50
C GLU A 19 -14.97 -14.99 -12.65
N ALA A 20 -15.24 -15.78 -12.62
CA ALA A 20 -15.24 -15.57 -11.49
C ALA A 20 -14.61 -14.50 -11.01
N VAL A 21 -15.22 -13.87 -10.41
CA VAL A 21 -14.74 -12.74 -9.85
C VAL A 21 -13.94 -13.10 -8.65
N ALA A 22 -12.72 -12.74 -8.62
CA ALA A 22 -11.94 -12.88 -7.44
C ALA A 22 -12.60 -12.09 -6.32
N ALA A 23 -12.63 -12.63 -5.15
CA ALA A 23 -13.14 -11.90 -4.01
C ALA A 23 -12.36 -10.60 -3.86
N PRO A 24 -13.01 -9.50 -3.54
CA PRO A 24 -12.31 -8.25 -3.34
C PRO A 24 -11.30 -8.37 -2.20
N HIS A 25 -10.22 -7.65 -2.31
CA HIS A 25 -9.22 -7.63 -1.26
C HIS A 25 -9.76 -6.98 0.01
N ASP A 26 -9.30 -7.47 1.16
CA ASP A 26 -9.65 -6.85 2.43
C ASP A 26 -8.73 -5.66 2.67
N CYS A 27 -9.23 -4.48 2.41
CA CYS A 27 -8.49 -3.24 2.51
C CYS A 27 -8.84 -2.40 3.74
N ALA A 28 -9.69 -2.90 4.63
CA ALA A 28 -10.18 -2.12 5.78
C ALA A 28 -9.02 -1.60 6.65
N ALA A 29 -8.04 -2.43 6.93
CA ALA A 29 -6.90 -2.03 7.76
C ALA A 29 -6.04 -0.97 7.05
N VAL A 30 -5.86 -1.12 5.74
CA VAL A 30 -5.11 -0.15 4.94
C VAL A 30 -5.84 1.18 4.89
N ASP A 31 -7.15 1.17 4.75
CA ASP A 31 -7.95 2.39 4.73
C ASP A 31 -7.86 3.14 6.05
N ARG A 32 -7.89 2.44 7.17
CA ARG A 32 -7.68 3.05 8.48
C ARG A 32 -6.29 3.67 8.58
N ALA A 33 -5.27 2.97 8.11
CA ALA A 33 -3.90 3.50 8.10
C ALA A 33 -3.81 4.77 7.26
N ARG A 34 -4.46 4.79 6.10
CA ARG A 34 -4.49 5.96 5.22
C ARG A 34 -5.14 7.17 5.91
N ASP A 35 -6.21 6.95 6.65
CA ASP A 35 -6.85 8.04 7.39
C ASP A 35 -5.92 8.62 8.44
N GLN A 36 -5.18 7.77 9.14
CA GLN A 36 -4.21 8.21 10.11
C GLN A 36 -3.04 8.95 9.46
N ILE A 37 -2.59 8.47 8.31
CA ILE A 37 -1.52 9.11 7.55
C ILE A 37 -1.96 10.51 7.10
N ARG A 38 -3.20 10.65 6.65
CA ARG A 38 -3.75 11.96 6.29
C ARG A 38 -3.76 12.91 7.49
N GLY A 39 -4.06 12.39 8.66
CA GLY A 39 -4.00 13.17 9.89
C GLY A 39 -2.61 13.73 10.17
N LEU A 40 -1.58 12.90 9.95
CA LEU A 40 -0.20 13.34 10.12
C LEU A 40 0.15 14.51 9.21
N SER A 41 -0.38 14.51 8.01
CA SER A 41 -0.07 15.55 7.03
C SER A 41 -0.60 16.92 7.42
N ARG A 42 -1.65 16.98 8.22
CA ARG A 42 -2.28 18.23 8.61
C ARG A 42 -1.53 18.97 9.72
N GLU A 43 -0.72 18.25 10.45
CA GLU A 43 -0.03 18.82 11.59
C GLU A 43 1.26 19.53 11.21
N ASN A 44 1.69 19.39 9.99
CA ASN A 44 3.01 19.84 9.60
C ASN A 44 2.96 21.15 8.85
N GLY A 45 3.22 22.21 9.56
CA GLY A 45 3.25 23.51 8.95
C GLY A 45 4.51 23.79 8.15
N VAL A 46 5.60 23.13 8.43
CA VAL A 46 6.87 23.42 7.78
C VAL A 46 7.60 22.13 7.47
N ALA A 47 7.96 21.98 6.22
CA ALA A 47 8.67 20.81 5.78
C ALA A 47 10.12 20.89 6.24
N VAL A 48 10.37 20.41 7.42
CA VAL A 48 11.72 20.28 7.89
C VAL A 48 12.12 18.83 7.76
N ARG A 49 13.39 18.59 7.54
CA ARG A 49 13.96 17.26 7.46
C ARG A 49 13.49 16.36 8.60
N GLN A 50 13.54 16.87 9.83
CA GLN A 50 13.13 16.13 11.02
C GLN A 50 11.66 15.67 10.93
N THR A 51 10.80 16.55 10.45
CA THR A 51 9.38 16.27 10.28
C THR A 51 9.17 15.19 9.21
N ALA A 52 9.90 15.26 8.12
CA ALA A 52 9.82 14.28 7.04
C ALA A 52 10.28 12.89 7.52
N ILE A 53 11.37 12.84 8.29
CA ILE A 53 11.88 11.60 8.87
C ILE A 53 10.84 11.01 9.82
N ALA A 54 10.33 11.82 10.74
CA ALA A 54 9.34 11.37 11.70
C ALA A 54 8.06 10.89 11.00
N ARG A 55 7.63 11.62 9.98
CA ARG A 55 6.44 11.25 9.22
C ARG A 55 6.61 9.91 8.52
N ASN A 56 7.73 9.68 7.86
CA ASN A 56 7.96 8.42 7.17
C ASN A 56 8.08 7.24 8.14
N ARG A 57 8.64 7.46 9.32
CA ARG A 57 8.67 6.44 10.37
C ARG A 57 7.28 6.11 10.87
N ALA A 58 6.44 7.13 11.03
CA ALA A 58 5.05 6.92 11.43
C ALA A 58 4.26 6.18 10.37
N ILE A 59 4.44 6.54 9.10
CA ILE A 59 3.82 5.83 7.98
C ILE A 59 4.23 4.36 8.00
N ALA A 60 5.51 4.07 8.18
CA ALA A 60 6.00 2.70 8.25
C ALA A 60 5.32 1.92 9.38
N GLY A 61 5.19 2.53 10.55
CA GLY A 61 4.53 1.90 11.69
C GLY A 61 3.05 1.61 11.43
N LEU A 62 2.34 2.58 10.84
CA LEU A 62 0.92 2.42 10.52
C LEU A 62 0.70 1.32 9.48
N LEU A 63 1.56 1.24 8.47
CA LEU A 63 1.46 0.20 7.46
C LEU A 63 1.80 -1.19 8.01
N ARG A 64 2.75 -1.29 8.94
CA ARG A 64 3.03 -2.57 9.62
C ARG A 64 1.85 -3.02 10.45
N THR A 65 1.19 -2.10 11.14
CA THR A 65 -0.02 -2.41 11.90
C THR A 65 -1.11 -2.91 10.96
N ALA A 66 -1.32 -2.22 9.85
CA ALA A 66 -2.31 -2.65 8.85
C ALA A 66 -1.99 -4.04 8.32
N ALA A 67 -0.72 -4.33 8.05
CA ALA A 67 -0.29 -5.65 7.58
C ALA A 67 -0.59 -6.74 8.61
N GLY A 68 -0.46 -6.42 9.89
CA GLY A 68 -0.78 -7.35 10.97
C GLY A 68 -2.28 -7.56 11.16
N ASP A 69 -3.08 -6.59 10.76
CA ASP A 69 -4.53 -6.62 10.96
C ASP A 69 -5.30 -7.21 9.79
N THR A 70 -4.65 -7.49 8.68
CA THR A 70 -5.33 -8.09 7.53
C THR A 70 -4.95 -9.56 7.39
N SER A 71 -5.92 -10.36 6.98
CA SER A 71 -5.68 -11.75 6.61
C SER A 71 -5.42 -11.93 5.11
N ASP A 72 -5.59 -10.87 4.34
CA ASP A 72 -5.36 -10.88 2.91
C ASP A 72 -3.85 -10.82 2.64
N LEU A 73 -3.30 -11.90 2.09
CA LEU A 73 -1.86 -12.03 1.90
C LEU A 73 -1.30 -11.01 0.90
N ALA A 74 -2.06 -10.71 -0.15
CA ALA A 74 -1.62 -9.74 -1.13
C ALA A 74 -1.56 -8.34 -0.51
N VAL A 75 -2.56 -7.97 0.27
CA VAL A 75 -2.59 -6.69 0.98
C VAL A 75 -1.46 -6.62 1.99
N ARG A 76 -1.27 -7.69 2.76
CA ARG A 76 -0.19 -7.75 3.75
C ARG A 76 1.17 -7.52 3.11
N ASP A 77 1.46 -8.25 2.04
CA ASP A 77 2.77 -8.16 1.40
C ASP A 77 3.02 -6.76 0.85
N ARG A 78 2.04 -6.16 0.22
CA ARG A 78 2.18 -4.80 -0.33
C ARG A 78 2.34 -3.77 0.79
N ALA A 79 1.61 -3.94 1.89
CA ALA A 79 1.73 -3.04 3.04
C ALA A 79 3.11 -3.16 3.69
N LEU A 80 3.64 -4.37 3.81
CA LEU A 80 4.98 -4.57 4.37
C LEU A 80 6.07 -3.99 3.46
N ASP A 81 5.94 -4.15 2.15
CA ASP A 81 6.89 -3.57 1.20
C ASP A 81 6.89 -2.04 1.30
N ALA A 82 5.71 -1.44 1.36
CA ALA A 82 5.58 0.00 1.50
C ALA A 82 6.12 0.48 2.84
N ALA A 83 5.88 -0.27 3.91
CA ALA A 83 6.41 0.07 5.23
C ALA A 83 7.93 0.02 5.23
N ALA A 84 8.51 -1.02 4.65
CA ALA A 84 9.96 -1.15 4.58
C ALA A 84 10.59 -0.02 3.77
N ALA A 85 9.96 0.36 2.66
CA ALA A 85 10.46 1.44 1.82
C ALA A 85 10.36 2.79 2.53
N ALA A 86 9.28 3.06 3.26
CA ALA A 86 9.13 4.28 4.03
C ALA A 86 10.18 4.36 5.16
N GLN A 87 10.39 3.24 5.85
CA GLN A 87 11.39 3.17 6.91
C GLN A 87 12.80 3.40 6.35
N ASN A 88 13.11 2.76 5.23
CA ASN A 88 14.39 2.93 4.57
C ASN A 88 14.61 4.39 4.15
N TYR A 89 13.60 5.01 3.58
CA TYR A 89 13.68 6.41 3.18
C TYR A 89 13.98 7.30 4.38
N ALA A 90 13.29 7.07 5.50
CA ALA A 90 13.54 7.82 6.72
C ALA A 90 14.97 7.62 7.22
N ASN A 91 15.46 6.38 7.18
CA ASN A 91 16.81 6.06 7.64
C ASN A 91 17.87 6.72 6.75
N VAL A 92 17.68 6.70 5.45
CA VAL A 92 18.61 7.34 4.51
C VAL A 92 18.62 8.85 4.71
N MET A 93 17.45 9.45 4.91
CA MET A 93 17.36 10.88 5.21
C MET A 93 18.05 11.23 6.52
N ALA A 94 17.89 10.38 7.53
CA ALA A 94 18.51 10.62 8.84
C ALA A 94 20.05 10.53 8.77
N ALA A 95 20.56 9.64 7.93
CA ALA A 95 21.98 9.41 7.76
C ALA A 95 22.62 10.42 6.80
N ALA A 96 21.84 11.09 5.97
CA ALA A 96 22.36 12.01 4.98
C ALA A 96 22.95 13.25 5.65
N THR A 97 24.13 13.64 5.19
CA THR A 97 24.76 14.86 5.65
C THR A 97 24.50 15.95 4.63
N SER A 98 24.22 17.14 5.12
CA SER A 98 24.03 18.27 4.21
C SER A 98 25.40 18.78 3.77
N VAL A 99 25.50 19.05 2.48
CA VAL A 99 26.65 19.75 1.93
C VAL A 99 26.14 21.15 1.62
N ASP A 100 26.80 22.15 2.19
CA ASP A 100 26.40 23.56 2.06
C ASP A 100 24.95 23.83 2.50
N GLY A 101 24.45 23.04 3.46
CA GLY A 101 23.09 23.21 3.98
C GLY A 101 21.99 22.68 3.07
N VAL A 102 22.35 22.10 1.95
CA VAL A 102 21.36 21.54 1.01
C VAL A 102 21.43 20.02 1.04
N LEU A 103 20.28 19.42 1.30
CA LEU A 103 20.14 17.98 1.25
C LEU A 103 19.55 17.60 -0.10
N ALA A 104 20.30 16.84 -0.86
CA ALA A 104 19.73 16.21 -2.04
C ALA A 104 18.89 15.02 -1.57
N PRO A 105 17.62 14.94 -1.93
CA PRO A 105 16.81 13.77 -1.59
C PRO A 105 17.40 12.56 -2.29
N PRO A 106 17.43 11.40 -1.62
CA PRO A 106 17.91 10.16 -2.24
C PRO A 106 16.88 9.66 -3.25
N GLY A 107 17.16 9.93 -4.52
CA GLY A 107 16.21 9.69 -5.61
C GLY A 107 15.72 8.25 -5.70
N GLU A 108 16.64 7.27 -5.56
CA GLU A 108 16.25 5.86 -5.62
C GLU A 108 15.35 5.46 -4.46
N ASP A 109 15.65 5.91 -3.28
CA ASP A 109 14.88 5.54 -2.09
C ASP A 109 13.52 6.21 -2.09
N MET A 110 13.43 7.43 -2.59
CA MET A 110 12.16 8.11 -2.78
C MET A 110 11.31 7.37 -3.83
N ALA A 111 11.92 7.01 -4.95
CA ALA A 111 11.22 6.29 -6.01
C ALA A 111 10.69 4.96 -5.49
N ARG A 112 11.46 4.24 -4.70
CA ARG A 112 11.00 2.98 -4.10
C ARG A 112 9.81 3.21 -3.18
N ALA A 113 9.87 4.25 -2.35
CA ALA A 113 8.77 4.57 -1.44
C ALA A 113 7.49 4.86 -2.24
N VAL A 114 7.60 5.66 -3.29
CA VAL A 114 6.45 5.98 -4.15
C VAL A 114 5.94 4.73 -4.86
N ASN A 115 6.84 3.92 -5.41
CA ASN A 115 6.45 2.73 -6.18
C ASN A 115 5.79 1.65 -5.31
N THR A 116 6.26 1.47 -4.08
CA THR A 116 5.64 0.52 -3.17
C THR A 116 4.26 0.99 -2.71
N MET A 117 4.06 2.28 -2.52
CA MET A 117 2.74 2.83 -2.23
C MET A 117 1.80 2.66 -3.43
N ALA A 118 2.30 2.87 -4.63
CA ALA A 118 1.51 2.66 -5.85
C ALA A 118 1.11 1.19 -5.98
N ALA A 119 2.00 0.26 -5.65
CA ALA A 119 1.70 -1.17 -5.69
C ALA A 119 0.63 -1.54 -4.65
N LEU A 120 0.67 -0.92 -3.46
CA LEU A 120 -0.37 -1.10 -2.46
C LEU A 120 -1.70 -0.55 -2.97
N GLU A 121 -1.68 0.62 -3.60
CA GLU A 121 -2.88 1.24 -4.15
C GLU A 121 -3.49 0.38 -5.26
N ALA A 122 -2.68 -0.38 -5.99
CA ALA A 122 -3.18 -1.27 -7.03
C ALA A 122 -4.06 -2.39 -6.47
N VAL A 123 -3.77 -2.89 -5.26
CA VAL A 123 -4.61 -3.90 -4.60
C VAL A 123 -5.66 -3.28 -3.70
N CYS A 124 -5.41 -2.08 -3.19
CA CYS A 124 -6.35 -1.35 -2.35
C CYS A 124 -6.53 0.07 -2.90
N PRO A 125 -7.35 0.23 -3.94
CA PRO A 125 -7.54 1.53 -4.55
C PRO A 125 -8.10 2.55 -3.55
N MET A 126 -7.76 3.80 -3.76
CA MET A 126 -8.33 4.88 -2.97
C MET A 126 -9.82 4.99 -3.29
N PRO A 127 -10.66 5.21 -2.28
CA PRO A 127 -12.08 5.42 -2.54
C PRO A 127 -12.28 6.65 -3.42
N GLU A 128 -13.27 6.60 -4.30
CA GLU A 128 -13.61 7.72 -5.13
C GLU A 128 -14.00 8.92 -4.27
N GLY A 129 -13.55 10.07 -4.67
CA GLY A 129 -13.82 11.29 -3.92
C GLY A 129 -12.80 11.55 -2.81
N SER A 130 -11.88 10.64 -2.58
CA SER A 130 -10.80 10.89 -1.62
C SER A 130 -9.75 11.78 -2.27
N SER A 131 -9.42 12.85 -1.68
CA SER A 131 -8.38 13.72 -2.20
C SER A 131 -7.52 14.28 -1.08
#